data_5c2f6d3911270d5de737d8c34808df8f
#
_entry.id   5c2f6d3911270d5de737d8c34808df8f
#
_cell.length_a   1.000
_cell.length_b   1.000
_cell.length_c   1.000
_cell.angle_alpha   90.00
_cell.angle_beta   90.00
_cell.angle_gamma   90.00
#
_symmetry.space_group_name_H-M   'P 1'
#
loop_
_entity.id
_entity.type
_entity.pdbx_description
1 polymer ?
#
loop_
_entity_poly.entity_id
_entity_poly.type
_entity_poly.pdbx_seq_one_letter_code
_entity_poly.pdbx_strand_id
1 'polypeptide(L)'
;FLTISHIADQKAGMISGGQKKLVELGRTMMVDAKIVFLDEVGAGVNRTLLNTIGDAIVRLNKERGYTFCVIEHDMDFIARLCDPVIVMAEGKVLAQGTVDEVKNDERVIEAYLGRGLKNKLKEGAA
;
A
#
# COMPACT_ATOMS: atom_id res chain seq x y z
N PHE A 1 -0.88 -5.29 -19.41
CA PHE A 1 -0.38 -5.52 -18.05
C PHE A 1 -1.24 -4.79 -17.02
N LEU A 2 -1.47 -3.49 -17.20
CA LEU A 2 -2.25 -2.63 -16.28
C LEU A 2 -3.74 -2.49 -16.66
N THR A 3 -4.19 -3.18 -17.70
CA THR A 3 -5.58 -3.15 -18.21
C THR A 3 -6.10 -1.74 -18.56
N ILE A 4 -5.22 -0.83 -18.98
CA ILE A 4 -5.54 0.56 -19.35
C ILE A 4 -5.49 0.84 -20.85
N SER A 5 -5.36 -0.18 -21.70
CA SER A 5 -5.28 0.00 -23.17
C SER A 5 -6.51 0.70 -23.74
N HIS A 6 -7.69 0.52 -23.13
CA HIS A 6 -8.94 1.17 -23.55
C HIS A 6 -8.95 2.70 -23.39
N ILE A 7 -7.98 3.27 -22.66
CA ILE A 7 -7.83 4.72 -22.47
C ILE A 7 -6.56 5.29 -23.13
N ALA A 8 -5.84 4.48 -23.93
CA ALA A 8 -4.55 4.86 -24.48
C ALA A 8 -4.59 6.17 -25.29
N ASP A 9 -5.66 6.42 -26.00
CA ASP A 9 -5.84 7.61 -26.86
C ASP A 9 -6.52 8.78 -26.13
N GLN A 10 -6.84 8.63 -24.83
CA GLN A 10 -7.45 9.69 -24.04
C GLN A 10 -6.40 10.63 -23.48
N LYS A 11 -6.73 11.94 -23.43
CA LYS A 11 -5.89 12.91 -22.75
C LYS A 11 -5.84 12.59 -21.24
N ALA A 12 -4.66 12.66 -20.63
CA ALA A 12 -4.46 12.37 -19.20
C ALA A 12 -5.37 13.20 -18.26
N GLY A 13 -5.80 14.38 -18.68
CA GLY A 13 -6.77 15.19 -17.94
C GLY A 13 -8.19 14.63 -17.93
N MET A 14 -8.54 13.76 -18.87
CA MET A 14 -9.90 13.23 -19.07
C MET A 14 -10.12 11.85 -18.43
N ILE A 15 -9.06 11.19 -17.98
CA ILE A 15 -9.16 9.89 -17.31
C ILE A 15 -9.48 10.04 -15.83
N SER A 16 -10.10 9.02 -15.23
CA SER A 16 -10.45 9.01 -13.81
C SER A 16 -9.21 9.04 -12.90
N GLY A 17 -9.39 9.47 -11.64
CA GLY A 17 -8.31 9.49 -10.64
C GLY A 17 -7.64 8.13 -10.49
N GLY A 18 -8.41 7.06 -10.46
CA GLY A 18 -7.87 5.71 -10.35
C GLY A 18 -7.11 5.25 -11.62
N GLN A 19 -7.59 5.62 -12.80
CA GLN A 19 -6.86 5.35 -14.04
C GLN A 19 -5.53 6.12 -14.06
N LYS A 20 -5.50 7.35 -13.50
CA LYS A 20 -4.24 8.11 -13.32
C LYS A 20 -3.24 7.33 -12.46
N LYS A 21 -3.69 6.71 -11.36
CA LYS A 21 -2.82 5.88 -10.51
C LYS A 21 -2.23 4.68 -11.27
N LEU A 22 -3.01 4.02 -12.12
CA LEU A 22 -2.48 2.95 -12.97
C LEU A 22 -1.47 3.48 -14.01
N VAL A 23 -1.71 4.67 -14.58
CA VAL A 23 -0.75 5.32 -15.47
C VAL A 23 0.53 5.69 -14.72
N GLU A 24 0.44 6.21 -13.50
CA GLU A 24 1.60 6.51 -12.65
C GLU A 24 2.43 5.25 -12.39
N LEU A 25 1.78 4.14 -12.03
CA LEU A 25 2.46 2.85 -11.88
C LEU A 25 3.09 2.40 -13.23
N GLY A 26 2.38 2.58 -14.34
CA GLY A 26 2.90 2.27 -15.68
C GLY A 26 4.14 3.06 -16.05
N ARG A 27 4.24 4.31 -15.63
CA ARG A 27 5.43 5.14 -15.86
C ARG A 27 6.68 4.55 -15.19
N THR A 28 6.55 3.91 -14.03
CA THR A 28 7.70 3.25 -13.38
C THR A 28 8.23 2.08 -14.20
N MET A 29 7.37 1.46 -15.03
CA MET A 29 7.76 0.36 -15.92
C MET A 29 8.55 0.82 -17.16
N MET A 30 8.55 2.12 -17.45
CA MET A 30 9.26 2.70 -18.60
C MET A 30 10.73 3.01 -18.30
N VAL A 31 11.14 2.85 -17.06
CA VAL A 31 12.52 3.00 -16.62
C VAL A 31 13.04 1.67 -16.05
N ASP A 32 14.32 1.42 -16.16
CA ASP A 32 14.96 0.22 -15.56
C ASP A 32 15.19 0.46 -14.06
N ALA A 33 14.11 0.57 -13.33
CA ALA A 33 14.14 0.81 -11.89
C ALA A 33 14.28 -0.52 -11.14
N LYS A 34 15.22 -0.59 -10.21
CA LYS A 34 15.37 -1.74 -9.30
C LYS A 34 14.46 -1.62 -8.08
N ILE A 35 14.22 -0.38 -7.63
CA ILE A 35 13.39 -0.06 -6.47
C ILE A 35 12.38 1.01 -6.88
N VAL A 36 11.13 0.82 -6.50
CA VAL A 36 10.03 1.76 -6.72
C VAL A 36 9.41 2.11 -5.38
N PHE A 37 9.32 3.40 -5.10
CA PHE A 37 8.63 3.92 -3.93
C PHE A 37 7.20 4.30 -4.31
N LEU A 38 6.22 3.76 -3.58
CA LEU A 38 4.80 4.02 -3.76
C LEU A 38 4.27 4.68 -2.49
N ASP A 39 3.83 5.92 -2.63
CA ASP A 39 3.33 6.73 -1.52
C ASP A 39 1.82 6.93 -1.66
N GLU A 40 1.05 6.39 -0.70
CA GLU A 40 -0.42 6.47 -0.61
C GLU A 40 -1.13 6.18 -1.96
N VAL A 41 -0.78 5.08 -2.61
CA VAL A 41 -1.40 4.71 -3.90
C VAL A 41 -2.89 4.45 -3.79
N GLY A 42 -3.38 4.10 -2.60
CA GLY A 42 -4.79 3.88 -2.30
C GLY A 42 -5.61 5.16 -2.09
N ALA A 43 -4.98 6.33 -1.97
CA ALA A 43 -5.69 7.58 -1.69
C ALA A 43 -6.67 7.94 -2.82
N GLY A 44 -7.96 8.06 -2.46
CA GLY A 44 -9.04 8.39 -3.42
C GLY A 44 -9.40 7.27 -4.40
N VAL A 45 -8.96 6.04 -4.15
CA VAL A 45 -9.18 4.87 -5.01
C VAL A 45 -10.21 3.94 -4.35
N ASN A 46 -11.17 3.43 -5.14
CA ASN A 46 -12.11 2.44 -4.62
C ASN A 46 -11.43 1.08 -4.42
N ARG A 47 -12.05 0.20 -3.61
CA ARG A 47 -11.50 -1.10 -3.22
C ARG A 47 -11.16 -1.99 -4.41
N THR A 48 -12.00 -2.00 -5.45
CA THR A 48 -11.77 -2.82 -6.66
C THR A 48 -10.50 -2.39 -7.37
N LEU A 49 -10.31 -1.10 -7.56
CA LEU A 49 -9.14 -0.57 -8.23
C LEU A 49 -7.87 -0.69 -7.37
N LEU A 50 -8.00 -0.55 -6.05
CA LEU A 50 -6.90 -0.81 -5.12
C LEU A 50 -6.41 -2.26 -5.24
N ASN A 51 -7.34 -3.21 -5.37
CA ASN A 51 -7.00 -4.61 -5.63
C ASN A 51 -6.27 -4.77 -6.97
N THR A 52 -6.73 -4.11 -8.03
CA THR A 52 -6.07 -4.14 -9.35
C THR A 52 -4.65 -3.59 -9.28
N ILE A 53 -4.43 -2.49 -8.55
CA ILE A 53 -3.10 -1.93 -8.30
C ILE A 53 -2.23 -2.93 -7.55
N GLY A 54 -2.75 -3.55 -6.50
CA GLY A 54 -2.03 -4.56 -5.73
C GLY A 54 -1.63 -5.77 -6.57
N ASP A 55 -2.53 -6.28 -7.42
CA ASP A 55 -2.22 -7.37 -8.36
C ASP A 55 -1.10 -6.97 -9.33
N ALA A 56 -1.12 -5.75 -9.84
CA ALA A 56 -0.07 -5.23 -10.71
C ALA A 56 1.28 -5.15 -10.00
N ILE A 57 1.32 -4.69 -8.74
CA ILE A 57 2.53 -4.62 -7.91
C ILE A 57 3.12 -6.03 -7.73
N VAL A 58 2.28 -7.01 -7.31
CA VAL A 58 2.71 -8.41 -7.14
C VAL A 58 3.28 -8.98 -8.43
N ARG A 59 2.61 -8.73 -9.56
CA ARG A 59 3.07 -9.21 -10.86
C ARG A 59 4.39 -8.57 -11.28
N LEU A 60 4.55 -7.27 -11.10
CA LEU A 60 5.80 -6.57 -11.40
C LEU A 60 6.96 -7.08 -10.54
N ASN A 61 6.71 -7.33 -9.26
CA ASN A 61 7.70 -7.93 -8.37
C ASN A 61 8.12 -9.32 -8.87
N LYS A 62 7.14 -10.22 -9.14
CA LYS A 62 7.42 -11.62 -9.50
C LYS A 62 7.95 -11.77 -10.92
N GLU A 63 7.36 -11.06 -11.89
CA GLU A 63 7.65 -11.26 -13.32
C GLU A 63 8.80 -10.39 -13.82
N ARG A 64 9.05 -9.24 -13.17
CA ARG A 64 10.05 -8.26 -13.59
C ARG A 64 11.15 -8.00 -12.58
N GLY A 65 11.06 -8.59 -11.38
CA GLY A 65 12.08 -8.44 -10.33
C GLY A 65 12.13 -7.05 -9.69
N TYR A 66 11.07 -6.24 -9.80
CA TYR A 66 11.01 -4.95 -9.11
C TYR A 66 10.94 -5.15 -7.60
N THR A 67 11.67 -4.34 -6.86
CA THR A 67 11.48 -4.18 -5.41
C THR A 67 10.59 -2.98 -5.16
N PHE A 68 9.56 -3.14 -4.33
CA PHE A 68 8.64 -2.06 -3.97
C PHE A 68 8.82 -1.69 -2.50
N CYS A 69 8.88 -0.38 -2.23
CA CYS A 69 8.68 0.18 -0.90
C CYS A 69 7.32 0.88 -0.92
N VAL A 70 6.36 0.33 -0.19
CA VAL A 70 4.97 0.82 -0.17
C VAL A 70 4.73 1.56 1.12
N ILE A 71 4.35 2.84 1.03
CA ILE A 71 3.98 3.67 2.17
C ILE A 71 2.45 3.77 2.16
N GLU A 72 1.82 3.18 3.14
CA GLU A 72 0.36 3.07 3.23
C GLU A 72 -0.12 2.97 4.68
N HIS A 73 -1.38 3.27 4.90
CA HIS A 73 -2.06 3.12 6.18
C HIS A 73 -3.19 2.08 6.16
N ASP A 74 -3.56 1.55 4.98
CA ASP A 74 -4.48 0.42 4.85
C ASP A 74 -3.77 -0.88 5.18
N MET A 75 -3.99 -1.37 6.41
CA MET A 75 -3.32 -2.57 6.93
C MET A 75 -3.67 -3.85 6.15
N ASP A 76 -4.85 -3.93 5.54
CA ASP A 76 -5.21 -5.09 4.72
C ASP A 76 -4.45 -5.09 3.39
N PHE A 77 -4.26 -3.90 2.82
CA PHE A 77 -3.47 -3.74 1.61
C PHE A 77 -1.99 -4.05 1.87
N ILE A 78 -1.43 -3.54 2.99
CA ILE A 78 -0.07 -3.85 3.43
C ILE A 78 0.10 -5.36 3.67
N ALA A 79 -0.84 -5.99 4.39
CA ALA A 79 -0.79 -7.41 4.72
C ALA A 79 -0.73 -8.30 3.48
N ARG A 80 -1.36 -7.86 2.41
CA ARG A 80 -1.40 -8.59 1.14
C ARG A 80 -0.10 -8.47 0.34
N LEU A 81 0.62 -7.36 0.45
CA LEU A 81 1.71 -7.01 -0.45
C LEU A 81 3.09 -7.03 0.17
N CYS A 82 3.19 -6.77 1.46
CA CYS A 82 4.44 -6.39 2.09
C CYS A 82 4.92 -7.43 3.11
N ASP A 83 6.20 -7.75 3.02
CA ASP A 83 6.97 -8.47 4.01
C ASP A 83 8.45 -8.12 3.82
N PRO A 84 9.14 -7.58 4.84
CA PRO A 84 8.62 -7.17 6.15
C PRO A 84 7.83 -5.85 6.13
N VAL A 85 7.14 -5.57 7.22
CA VAL A 85 6.49 -4.29 7.50
C VAL A 85 7.34 -3.49 8.47
N ILE A 86 7.54 -2.21 8.18
CA ILE A 86 8.24 -1.25 9.04
C ILE A 86 7.23 -0.18 9.47
N VAL A 87 7.01 -0.06 10.76
CA VAL A 87 6.13 0.96 11.33
C VAL A 87 6.97 2.14 11.79
N MET A 88 6.59 3.33 11.33
CA MET A 88 7.25 4.58 11.70
C MET A 88 6.30 5.47 12.49
N ALA A 89 6.82 6.14 13.51
CA ALA A 89 6.13 7.18 14.25
C ALA A 89 7.14 8.26 14.66
N GLU A 90 6.73 9.53 14.61
CA GLU A 90 7.55 10.68 15.00
C GLU A 90 8.97 10.69 14.37
N GLY A 91 9.06 10.28 13.09
CA GLY A 91 10.32 10.24 12.35
C GLY A 91 11.27 9.11 12.76
N LYS A 92 10.82 8.12 13.52
CA LYS A 92 11.62 6.97 13.97
C LYS A 92 10.95 5.65 13.63
N VAL A 93 11.75 4.60 13.48
CA VAL A 93 11.24 3.23 13.37
C VAL A 93 10.71 2.82 14.75
N LEU A 94 9.42 2.52 14.81
CA LEU A 94 8.74 2.09 16.03
C LEU A 94 8.77 0.57 16.19
N ALA A 95 8.49 -0.16 15.09
CA ALA A 95 8.47 -1.61 15.04
C ALA A 95 8.82 -2.09 13.62
N GLN A 96 9.31 -3.32 13.53
CA GLN A 96 9.55 -4.01 12.26
C GLN A 96 9.30 -5.50 12.45
N GLY A 97 8.66 -6.13 11.49
CA GLY A 97 8.37 -7.56 11.51
C GLY A 97 7.34 -7.95 10.47
N THR A 98 6.74 -9.11 10.64
CA THR A 98 5.58 -9.54 9.87
C THR A 98 4.37 -8.65 10.19
N VAL A 99 3.35 -8.70 9.35
CA VAL A 99 2.10 -7.95 9.58
C VAL A 99 1.47 -8.33 10.94
N ASP A 100 1.49 -9.61 11.27
CA ASP A 100 0.89 -10.08 12.53
C ASP A 100 1.69 -9.61 13.76
N GLU A 101 3.02 -9.61 13.67
CA GLU A 101 3.87 -9.08 14.73
C GLU A 101 3.61 -7.60 14.96
N VAL A 102 3.59 -6.79 13.90
CA VAL A 102 3.37 -5.33 14.04
C VAL A 102 1.94 -5.00 14.45
N LYS A 103 0.93 -5.75 14.01
CA LYS A 103 -0.47 -5.56 14.44
C LYS A 103 -0.68 -5.82 15.93
N ASN A 104 0.11 -6.74 16.50
CA ASN A 104 0.01 -7.11 17.92
C ASN A 104 1.01 -6.36 18.81
N ASP A 105 1.87 -5.52 18.25
CA ASP A 105 2.81 -4.70 19.03
C ASP A 105 2.05 -3.59 19.78
N GLU A 106 2.12 -3.58 21.09
CA GLU A 106 1.41 -2.60 21.92
C GLU A 106 1.81 -1.15 21.60
N ARG A 107 3.06 -0.91 21.19
CA ARG A 107 3.56 0.43 20.82
C ARG A 107 2.90 0.89 19.52
N VAL A 108 2.68 -0.01 18.57
CA VAL A 108 1.99 0.27 17.30
C VAL A 108 0.52 0.56 17.57
N ILE A 109 -0.13 -0.27 18.39
CA ILE A 109 -1.53 -0.08 18.80
C ILE A 109 -1.70 1.29 19.48
N GLU A 110 -0.81 1.65 20.40
CA GLU A 110 -0.87 2.93 21.11
C GLU A 110 -0.66 4.13 20.17
N ALA A 111 0.28 4.04 19.23
CA ALA A 111 0.61 5.11 18.30
C ALA A 111 -0.51 5.38 17.27
N TYR A 112 -1.16 4.34 16.76
CA TYR A 112 -2.14 4.45 15.67
C TYR A 112 -3.60 4.48 16.13
N LEU A 113 -3.93 3.77 17.21
CA LEU A 113 -5.31 3.67 17.69
C LEU A 113 -5.59 4.54 18.90
N GLY A 114 -4.55 5.11 19.51
CA GLY A 114 -4.65 5.92 20.72
C GLY A 114 -5.10 5.13 21.95
N ARG A 115 -4.86 5.69 23.14
CA ARG A 115 -5.17 5.04 24.44
C ARG A 115 -6.64 4.66 24.61
N GLY A 116 -7.55 5.32 23.90
CA GLY A 116 -9.01 5.10 24.05
C GLY A 116 -9.53 3.78 23.47
N LEU A 117 -8.85 3.19 22.48
CA LEU A 117 -9.28 1.91 21.90
C LEU A 117 -8.71 0.70 22.64
N LYS A 118 -7.56 0.88 23.33
CA LYS A 118 -6.96 -0.17 24.16
C LYS A 118 -7.94 -0.67 25.23
N ASN A 119 -8.76 0.22 25.78
CA ASN A 119 -9.78 -0.13 26.78
C ASN A 119 -10.98 -0.87 26.15
N LYS A 120 -11.44 -0.45 24.96
CA LYS A 120 -12.55 -1.13 24.27
C LYS A 120 -12.21 -2.53 23.77
N LEU A 121 -10.98 -2.76 23.33
CA LEU A 121 -10.53 -4.10 22.89
C LEU A 121 -10.36 -5.05 24.09
N LYS A 122 -9.99 -4.53 25.26
CA LYS A 122 -9.93 -5.33 26.50
C LYS A 122 -11.30 -5.64 27.08
N GLU A 123 -12.27 -4.75 26.93
CA GLU A 123 -13.66 -4.94 27.39
C GLU A 123 -14.50 -5.83 26.47
N GLY A 124 -14.16 -5.92 25.16
CA GLY A 124 -14.83 -6.79 24.19
C GLY A 124 -14.30 -8.23 24.12
N ALA A 125 -13.25 -8.55 24.86
CA ALA A 125 -12.64 -9.88 24.94
C ALA A 125 -12.93 -10.60 26.28
N ALA A 126 -13.87 -10.07 27.06
CA ALA A 126 -14.34 -10.68 28.32
C ALA A 126 -15.72 -11.32 28.14
#